data_82a336189f66321d6dec23d7114fdd43
#
_entry.id   82a336189f66321d6dec23d7114fdd43
#
_cell.length_a   1.000
_cell.length_b   1.000
_cell.length_c   1.000
_cell.angle_alpha   90.00
_cell.angle_beta   90.00
_cell.angle_gamma   90.00
#
_symmetry.space_group_name_H-M   'P 1'
#
loop_
_entity.id
_entity.type
_entity.pdbx_description
1 polymer ?
#
loop_
_entity_poly.entity_id
_entity_poly.type
_entity_poly.pdbx_seq_one_letter_code
_entity_poly.pdbx_strand_id
1 'polypeptide(L)'
;MLDWDQLDEAKSLPEAKVLAALLAAPSLGPEERAAVRAEAEALVRGARRSARRRGVVESFLQEFSLGTREGLALMCLAEALLRTPDEATRDALIAEKIGSADWAAHLGGSDNLFVNASTWGLMLTGRLIDVEDDARKDAPAYVRRLAGRLGEPVIRAAVAQAVRIMGEQFVLGRTISSALKRARSEGFICSFDMLGEGARTAEDAARYEGAYADALETVGRASNGAGPEAGHGVSVKLSALSPRYEAVKETKVFAELYPRLKRLALIARRHDLNFTIDAEEADRLVLSLKLLERLCREEELDGWTGLGLAVQAYQKRAPAVISALDALAAATGRRLMVRLVKGAYWDTEIKRAQVAGLADYPVFTTKPATDLSYLVAARALIEAAPRLYGQFATHNAHTLAAVRRMARTRGVMVEHQRLHGMGEALYEAAQELFEPMRLRAYAPVGGHEDLLPYLVRRLLENGANTSFVHALLDDRVSVEAVVQDPAALVAAAPGPHPKIPAPPDLYGDRVNSLGVDLSIRAERLRLAAAARTLPAPAGAGQGRPIVSPVDGAVL
;
A
#
# COMPACT_ATOMS: atom_id res chain seq x y z
N MET A 1 18.72 7.35 23.14
CA MET A 1 18.01 6.83 21.95
C MET A 1 17.70 5.36 22.20
N LEU A 2 16.57 4.89 21.70
CA LEU A 2 16.23 3.47 21.73
C LEU A 2 17.17 2.69 20.80
N ASP A 3 17.43 1.43 21.13
CA ASP A 3 18.21 0.55 20.26
C ASP A 3 17.33 -0.08 19.18
N TRP A 4 17.11 0.67 18.11
CA TRP A 4 16.32 0.24 16.97
C TRP A 4 16.99 -0.87 16.15
N ASP A 5 18.32 -0.99 16.26
CA ASP A 5 19.08 -1.95 15.46
C ASP A 5 18.75 -3.40 15.85
N GLN A 6 18.27 -3.65 17.08
CA GLN A 6 17.76 -4.96 17.51
C GLN A 6 16.56 -5.44 16.66
N LEU A 7 15.76 -4.51 16.11
CA LEU A 7 14.68 -4.88 15.19
C LEU A 7 15.19 -5.41 13.85
N ASP A 8 16.39 -5.05 13.44
CA ASP A 8 17.00 -5.58 12.22
C ASP A 8 17.41 -7.05 12.38
N GLU A 9 17.83 -7.46 13.56
CA GLU A 9 18.16 -8.87 13.85
C GLU A 9 16.93 -9.77 13.69
N ALA A 10 15.72 -9.25 13.97
CA ALA A 10 14.47 -9.95 13.82
C ALA A 10 13.92 -9.96 12.37
N LYS A 11 14.56 -9.24 11.44
CA LYS A 11 14.06 -9.05 10.07
C LYS A 11 13.91 -10.38 9.31
N SER A 12 14.89 -11.27 9.44
CA SER A 12 14.97 -12.54 8.68
C SER A 12 14.87 -13.77 9.60
N LEU A 13 14.10 -13.68 10.71
CA LEU A 13 13.84 -14.85 11.53
C LEU A 13 13.10 -15.94 10.75
N PRO A 14 13.36 -17.23 11.00
CA PRO A 14 12.61 -18.32 10.40
C PRO A 14 11.11 -18.16 10.62
N GLU A 15 10.33 -18.20 9.55
CA GLU A 15 8.88 -17.91 9.60
C GLU A 15 8.15 -18.81 10.58
N ALA A 16 8.45 -20.11 10.61
CA ALA A 16 7.82 -21.07 11.53
C ALA A 16 8.03 -20.69 13.02
N LYS A 17 9.22 -20.17 13.37
CA LYS A 17 9.52 -19.69 14.73
C LYS A 17 8.67 -18.48 15.10
N VAL A 18 8.50 -17.54 14.17
CA VAL A 18 7.67 -16.35 14.38
C VAL A 18 6.20 -16.73 14.49
N LEU A 19 5.72 -17.65 13.63
CA LEU A 19 4.33 -18.14 13.68
C LEU A 19 4.01 -18.84 15.02
N ALA A 20 4.92 -19.65 15.54
CA ALA A 20 4.76 -20.26 16.85
C ALA A 20 4.61 -19.20 17.97
N ALA A 21 5.40 -18.14 17.93
CA ALA A 21 5.29 -17.03 18.87
C ALA A 21 3.97 -16.26 18.71
N LEU A 22 3.50 -16.03 17.48
CA LEU A 22 2.21 -15.36 17.23
C LEU A 22 1.02 -16.18 17.71
N LEU A 23 1.05 -17.51 17.55
CA LEU A 23 0.01 -18.41 18.04
C LEU A 23 -0.04 -18.46 19.57
N ALA A 24 1.12 -18.33 20.23
CA ALA A 24 1.21 -18.28 21.69
C ALA A 24 0.86 -16.89 22.28
N ALA A 25 0.89 -15.84 21.45
CA ALA A 25 0.58 -14.48 21.89
C ALA A 25 -0.91 -14.35 22.24
N PRO A 26 -1.28 -13.57 23.28
CA PRO A 26 -2.67 -13.32 23.60
C PRO A 26 -3.34 -12.61 22.41
N SER A 27 -4.38 -13.22 21.87
CA SER A 27 -5.20 -12.63 20.79
C SER A 27 -6.68 -12.57 21.24
N LEU A 28 -7.54 -13.38 20.68
CA LEU A 28 -8.95 -13.49 21.03
C LEU A 28 -9.21 -14.78 21.81
N GLY A 29 -9.99 -14.72 22.88
CA GLY A 29 -10.50 -15.92 23.57
C GLY A 29 -11.52 -16.68 22.72
N PRO A 30 -11.88 -17.95 23.08
CA PRO A 30 -12.83 -18.76 22.30
C PRO A 30 -14.19 -18.07 22.09
N GLU A 31 -14.76 -17.46 23.12
CA GLU A 31 -16.03 -16.73 23.03
C GLU A 31 -15.92 -15.47 22.16
N GLU A 32 -14.80 -14.74 22.28
CA GLU A 32 -14.54 -13.57 21.43
C GLU A 32 -14.40 -13.98 19.96
N ARG A 33 -13.74 -15.10 19.65
CA ARG A 33 -13.61 -15.62 18.28
C ARG A 33 -14.97 -15.97 17.67
N ALA A 34 -15.85 -16.62 18.44
CA ALA A 34 -17.21 -16.93 17.99
C ALA A 34 -18.02 -15.66 17.70
N ALA A 35 -17.94 -14.66 18.58
CA ALA A 35 -18.60 -13.38 18.38
C ALA A 35 -18.04 -12.60 17.19
N VAL A 36 -16.71 -12.55 17.03
CA VAL A 36 -16.04 -11.93 15.87
C VAL A 36 -16.46 -12.58 14.56
N ARG A 37 -16.55 -13.92 14.54
CA ARG A 37 -17.03 -14.65 13.37
C ARG A 37 -18.46 -14.25 13.01
N ALA A 38 -19.38 -14.24 13.96
CA ALA A 38 -20.78 -13.85 13.74
C ALA A 38 -20.90 -12.39 13.25
N GLU A 39 -20.16 -11.45 13.85
CA GLU A 39 -20.10 -10.05 13.42
C GLU A 39 -19.53 -9.93 12.00
N ALA A 40 -18.46 -10.66 11.68
CA ALA A 40 -17.84 -10.67 10.34
C ALA A 40 -18.77 -11.25 9.27
N GLU A 41 -19.52 -12.31 9.58
CA GLU A 41 -20.53 -12.87 8.68
C GLU A 41 -21.67 -11.87 8.40
N ALA A 42 -22.13 -11.16 9.43
CA ALA A 42 -23.13 -10.10 9.27
C ALA A 42 -22.63 -8.97 8.36
N LEU A 43 -21.35 -8.56 8.52
CA LEU A 43 -20.68 -7.58 7.66
C LEU A 43 -20.62 -8.02 6.20
N VAL A 44 -20.25 -9.27 5.92
CA VAL A 44 -20.20 -9.82 4.55
C VAL A 44 -21.58 -9.80 3.92
N ARG A 45 -22.61 -10.29 4.64
CA ARG A 45 -23.99 -10.27 4.15
C ARG A 45 -24.50 -8.84 3.92
N GLY A 46 -24.16 -7.90 4.79
CA GLY A 46 -24.48 -6.46 4.66
C GLY A 46 -23.81 -5.85 3.45
N ALA A 47 -22.52 -6.06 3.26
CA ALA A 47 -21.75 -5.53 2.12
C ALA A 47 -22.28 -6.05 0.78
N ARG A 48 -22.65 -7.34 0.68
CA ARG A 48 -23.28 -7.90 -0.53
C ARG A 48 -24.63 -7.27 -0.84
N ARG A 49 -25.44 -6.96 0.18
CA ARG A 49 -26.72 -6.25 -0.02
C ARG A 49 -26.50 -4.81 -0.48
N SER A 50 -25.56 -4.08 0.11
CA SER A 50 -25.23 -2.71 -0.28
C SER A 50 -24.73 -2.65 -1.72
N ALA A 51 -23.83 -3.54 -2.11
CA ALA A 51 -23.28 -3.61 -3.47
C ALA A 51 -24.36 -3.79 -4.57
N ARG A 52 -25.43 -4.55 -4.27
CA ARG A 52 -26.54 -4.79 -5.23
C ARG A 52 -27.45 -3.57 -5.47
N ARG A 53 -27.37 -2.52 -4.66
CA ARG A 53 -28.24 -1.33 -4.76
C ARG A 53 -27.64 -0.20 -5.59
N ARG A 54 -26.47 -0.38 -6.16
CA ARG A 54 -25.70 0.67 -6.83
C ARG A 54 -26.11 0.89 -8.29
N GLY A 55 -25.84 2.09 -8.82
CA GLY A 55 -26.23 2.52 -10.16
C GLY A 55 -25.32 2.00 -11.29
N VAL A 56 -25.54 2.48 -12.54
CA VAL A 56 -24.84 2.01 -13.75
C VAL A 56 -23.35 2.27 -13.68
N VAL A 57 -22.91 3.43 -13.19
CA VAL A 57 -21.46 3.77 -13.06
C VAL A 57 -20.81 2.89 -12.01
N GLU A 58 -21.49 2.69 -10.88
CA GLU A 58 -21.04 1.81 -9.81
C GLU A 58 -21.01 0.35 -10.26
N SER A 59 -21.96 -0.09 -11.10
CA SER A 59 -21.94 -1.43 -11.71
C SER A 59 -20.78 -1.60 -12.66
N PHE A 60 -20.45 -0.58 -13.47
CA PHE A 60 -19.23 -0.56 -14.30
C PHE A 60 -17.96 -0.68 -13.45
N LEU A 61 -17.85 0.13 -12.40
CA LEU A 61 -16.70 0.12 -11.51
C LEU A 61 -16.58 -1.20 -10.72
N GLN A 62 -17.69 -1.89 -10.48
CA GLN A 62 -17.71 -3.21 -9.86
C GLN A 62 -17.28 -4.32 -10.84
N GLU A 63 -17.78 -4.29 -12.07
CA GLU A 63 -17.44 -5.23 -13.13
C GLU A 63 -15.97 -5.13 -13.52
N PHE A 64 -15.45 -3.90 -13.61
CA PHE A 64 -14.03 -3.59 -13.88
C PHE A 64 -13.25 -3.27 -12.61
N SER A 65 -13.72 -3.72 -11.45
CA SER A 65 -12.98 -3.54 -10.20
C SER A 65 -11.63 -4.27 -10.28
N LEU A 66 -10.65 -3.77 -9.53
CA LEU A 66 -9.31 -4.36 -9.45
C LEU A 66 -9.31 -5.83 -8.99
N GLY A 67 -10.42 -6.34 -8.48
CA GLY A 67 -10.59 -7.74 -8.11
C GLY A 67 -11.04 -8.66 -9.24
N THR A 68 -11.37 -8.13 -10.42
CA THR A 68 -11.81 -8.91 -11.58
C THR A 68 -10.68 -9.05 -12.60
N ARG A 69 -10.69 -10.13 -13.41
CA ARG A 69 -9.74 -10.30 -14.52
C ARG A 69 -9.86 -9.16 -15.53
N GLU A 70 -11.09 -8.72 -15.73
CA GLU A 70 -11.49 -7.64 -16.61
C GLU A 70 -10.92 -6.30 -16.13
N GLY A 71 -11.07 -6.00 -14.84
CA GLY A 71 -10.48 -4.81 -14.22
C GLY A 71 -8.95 -4.81 -14.31
N LEU A 72 -8.32 -5.96 -14.06
CA LEU A 72 -6.87 -6.13 -14.16
C LEU A 72 -6.35 -5.83 -15.58
N ALA A 73 -6.99 -6.40 -16.62
CA ALA A 73 -6.54 -6.18 -17.99
C ALA A 73 -6.78 -4.74 -18.46
N LEU A 74 -7.89 -4.11 -18.05
CA LEU A 74 -8.14 -2.70 -18.34
C LEU A 74 -7.11 -1.80 -17.66
N MET A 75 -6.66 -2.15 -16.46
CA MET A 75 -5.60 -1.41 -15.76
C MET A 75 -4.22 -1.64 -16.38
N CYS A 76 -3.91 -2.85 -16.88
CA CYS A 76 -2.69 -3.08 -17.65
C CYS A 76 -2.67 -2.23 -18.93
N LEU A 77 -3.81 -2.10 -19.60
CA LEU A 77 -3.97 -1.18 -20.72
C LEU A 77 -3.81 0.28 -20.27
N ALA A 78 -4.43 0.66 -19.16
CA ALA A 78 -4.27 1.99 -18.57
C ALA A 78 -2.80 2.30 -18.23
N GLU A 79 -2.09 1.33 -17.63
CA GLU A 79 -0.65 1.45 -17.36
C GLU A 79 0.15 1.67 -18.65
N ALA A 80 -0.09 0.85 -19.67
CA ALA A 80 0.59 1.00 -20.96
C ALA A 80 0.32 2.37 -21.59
N LEU A 81 -0.93 2.85 -21.56
CA LEU A 81 -1.31 4.16 -22.06
C LEU A 81 -0.73 5.32 -21.25
N LEU A 82 -0.64 5.19 -19.93
CA LEU A 82 -0.04 6.20 -19.04
C LEU A 82 1.49 6.29 -19.19
N ARG A 83 2.14 5.19 -19.57
CA ARG A 83 3.58 5.16 -19.86
C ARG A 83 3.94 5.76 -21.22
N THR A 84 2.95 5.98 -22.09
CA THR A 84 3.16 6.50 -23.42
C THR A 84 3.39 8.01 -23.35
N PRO A 85 4.53 8.54 -23.84
CA PRO A 85 4.92 9.93 -23.57
C PRO A 85 4.10 10.96 -24.34
N ASP A 86 3.45 10.57 -25.43
CA ASP A 86 2.69 11.48 -26.28
C ASP A 86 1.35 10.85 -26.76
N GLU A 87 0.45 11.73 -27.23
CA GLU A 87 -0.88 11.32 -27.67
C GLU A 87 -0.84 10.48 -28.95
N ALA A 88 0.07 10.76 -29.87
CA ALA A 88 0.17 10.04 -31.14
C ALA A 88 0.59 8.58 -30.93
N THR A 89 1.58 8.34 -30.04
CA THR A 89 1.99 6.98 -29.66
C THR A 89 0.88 6.27 -28.90
N ARG A 90 0.14 6.98 -28.04
CA ARG A 90 -1.04 6.46 -27.32
C ARG A 90 -2.13 6.01 -28.29
N ASP A 91 -2.45 6.85 -29.25
CA ASP A 91 -3.44 6.56 -30.28
C ASP A 91 -3.02 5.38 -31.16
N ALA A 92 -1.74 5.33 -31.55
CA ALA A 92 -1.20 4.20 -32.29
C ALA A 92 -1.28 2.88 -31.50
N LEU A 93 -1.00 2.91 -30.19
CA LEU A 93 -1.12 1.74 -29.31
C LEU A 93 -2.58 1.26 -29.20
N ILE A 94 -3.51 2.18 -29.03
CA ILE A 94 -4.95 1.86 -28.98
C ILE A 94 -5.40 1.28 -30.33
N ALA A 95 -5.01 1.91 -31.45
CA ALA A 95 -5.37 1.47 -32.79
C ALA A 95 -4.80 0.06 -33.12
N GLU A 96 -3.52 -0.17 -32.82
CA GLU A 96 -2.90 -1.49 -32.96
C GLU A 96 -3.67 -2.54 -32.19
N LYS A 97 -4.02 -2.24 -30.96
CA LYS A 97 -4.71 -3.17 -30.08
C LYS A 97 -6.18 -3.38 -30.47
N ILE A 98 -6.87 -2.39 -31.06
CA ILE A 98 -8.19 -2.56 -31.66
C ILE A 98 -8.12 -3.40 -32.96
N GLY A 99 -7.07 -3.19 -33.76
CA GLY A 99 -6.90 -3.82 -35.07
C GLY A 99 -6.36 -5.24 -35.07
N SER A 100 -5.63 -5.67 -34.03
CA SER A 100 -4.97 -6.98 -33.97
C SER A 100 -5.91 -8.06 -33.40
N ALA A 101 -6.23 -9.06 -34.23
CA ALA A 101 -7.03 -10.23 -33.81
C ALA A 101 -6.33 -11.17 -32.80
N ASP A 102 -5.08 -10.91 -32.45
CA ASP A 102 -4.20 -11.78 -31.66
C ASP A 102 -4.26 -11.57 -30.13
N TRP A 103 -5.15 -10.74 -29.65
CA TRP A 103 -5.32 -10.48 -28.20
C TRP A 103 -5.75 -11.70 -27.39
N ALA A 104 -6.51 -12.59 -28.01
CA ALA A 104 -6.99 -13.80 -27.39
C ALA A 104 -5.87 -14.77 -26.97
N ALA A 105 -4.76 -14.80 -27.72
CA ALA A 105 -3.65 -15.73 -27.46
C ALA A 105 -2.80 -15.32 -26.23
N HIS A 106 -2.77 -14.04 -25.85
CA HIS A 106 -1.88 -13.54 -24.78
C HIS A 106 -2.55 -13.26 -23.44
N LEU A 107 -3.88 -13.16 -23.35
CA LEU A 107 -4.61 -12.78 -22.14
C LEU A 107 -5.75 -13.74 -21.75
N GLY A 108 -5.86 -14.92 -22.36
CA GLY A 108 -6.75 -15.99 -21.88
C GLY A 108 -8.23 -15.64 -21.76
N GLY A 109 -8.83 -15.02 -22.78
CA GLY A 109 -10.26 -14.70 -22.83
C GLY A 109 -10.59 -13.20 -22.85
N SER A 110 -9.62 -12.35 -23.17
CA SER A 110 -9.71 -10.89 -23.12
C SER A 110 -10.50 -10.22 -24.25
N ASP A 111 -10.97 -10.95 -25.24
CA ASP A 111 -11.79 -10.36 -26.32
C ASP A 111 -13.08 -9.72 -25.79
N ASN A 112 -13.69 -10.34 -24.78
CA ASN A 112 -14.88 -9.81 -24.12
C ASN A 112 -14.60 -8.53 -23.32
N LEU A 113 -13.41 -8.39 -22.77
CA LEU A 113 -13.00 -7.27 -21.95
C LEU A 113 -12.93 -5.97 -22.72
N PHE A 114 -12.24 -5.99 -23.87
CA PHE A 114 -12.04 -4.77 -24.67
C PHE A 114 -13.36 -4.27 -25.25
N VAL A 115 -14.22 -5.18 -25.65
CA VAL A 115 -15.59 -4.87 -26.07
C VAL A 115 -16.37 -4.27 -24.93
N ASN A 116 -16.35 -4.88 -23.74
CA ASN A 116 -17.04 -4.38 -22.57
C ASN A 116 -16.54 -2.98 -22.19
N ALA A 117 -15.22 -2.75 -22.13
CA ALA A 117 -14.67 -1.43 -21.81
C ALA A 117 -15.04 -0.35 -22.84
N SER A 118 -14.97 -0.70 -24.13
CA SER A 118 -15.36 0.22 -25.21
C SER A 118 -16.85 0.50 -25.20
N THR A 119 -17.66 -0.52 -24.97
CA THR A 119 -19.13 -0.41 -24.90
C THR A 119 -19.56 0.42 -23.69
N TRP A 120 -19.00 0.15 -22.52
CA TRP A 120 -19.24 0.94 -21.31
C TRP A 120 -18.76 2.40 -21.46
N GLY A 121 -17.60 2.61 -22.06
CA GLY A 121 -17.12 3.96 -22.38
C GLY A 121 -18.08 4.72 -23.30
N LEU A 122 -18.64 4.06 -24.29
CA LEU A 122 -19.63 4.64 -25.20
C LEU A 122 -20.98 4.90 -24.51
N MET A 123 -21.43 4.02 -23.61
CA MET A 123 -22.61 4.23 -22.77
C MET A 123 -22.44 5.43 -21.85
N LEU A 124 -21.30 5.52 -21.15
CA LEU A 124 -20.97 6.63 -20.24
C LEU A 124 -20.83 7.98 -20.98
N THR A 125 -20.48 7.96 -22.26
CA THR A 125 -20.45 9.16 -23.11
C THR A 125 -21.82 9.51 -23.72
N GLY A 126 -22.87 8.72 -23.43
CA GLY A 126 -24.23 8.93 -23.97
C GLY A 126 -24.40 8.57 -25.46
N ARG A 127 -23.43 7.84 -26.04
CA ARG A 127 -23.45 7.46 -27.46
C ARG A 127 -24.02 6.07 -27.74
N LEU A 128 -24.22 5.26 -26.69
CA LEU A 128 -24.95 3.99 -26.76
C LEU A 128 -25.91 3.89 -25.57
N ILE A 129 -27.12 3.41 -25.82
CA ILE A 129 -28.17 3.32 -24.80
C ILE A 129 -28.32 1.89 -24.28
N ASP A 130 -27.87 0.86 -25.05
CA ASP A 130 -28.00 -0.56 -24.65
C ASP A 130 -26.93 -1.44 -25.28
N VAL A 131 -26.62 -2.57 -24.64
CA VAL A 131 -25.65 -3.56 -25.14
C VAL A 131 -26.39 -4.70 -25.80
N GLU A 132 -26.21 -4.87 -27.10
CA GLU A 132 -26.81 -5.99 -27.85
C GLU A 132 -26.29 -7.34 -27.36
N ASP A 133 -27.14 -8.34 -27.23
CA ASP A 133 -26.78 -9.73 -26.84
C ASP A 133 -25.72 -10.38 -27.75
N ASP A 134 -25.58 -9.90 -28.97
CA ASP A 134 -24.57 -10.32 -29.95
C ASP A 134 -23.14 -9.97 -29.52
N ALA A 135 -22.94 -8.91 -28.71
CA ALA A 135 -21.62 -8.54 -28.19
C ALA A 135 -21.03 -9.60 -27.24
N ARG A 136 -21.89 -10.39 -26.62
CA ARG A 136 -21.49 -11.49 -25.72
C ARG A 136 -21.11 -12.78 -26.45
N LYS A 137 -21.53 -12.94 -27.71
CA LYS A 137 -21.32 -14.16 -28.50
C LYS A 137 -20.10 -14.11 -29.41
N ASP A 138 -19.80 -12.94 -30.00
CA ASP A 138 -18.63 -12.72 -30.86
C ASP A 138 -18.14 -11.27 -30.70
N ALA A 139 -17.34 -11.08 -29.69
CA ALA A 139 -16.78 -9.79 -29.29
C ALA A 139 -15.91 -9.12 -30.38
N PRO A 140 -14.98 -9.83 -31.06
CA PRO A 140 -14.17 -9.22 -32.12
C PRO A 140 -14.99 -8.75 -33.33
N ALA A 141 -15.99 -9.50 -33.74
CA ALA A 141 -16.89 -9.11 -34.83
C ALA A 141 -17.75 -7.91 -34.46
N TYR A 142 -18.16 -7.82 -33.18
CA TYR A 142 -18.93 -6.68 -32.66
C TYR A 142 -18.11 -5.38 -32.66
N VAL A 143 -16.84 -5.41 -32.16
CA VAL A 143 -15.93 -4.24 -32.20
C VAL A 143 -15.66 -3.78 -33.63
N ARG A 144 -15.39 -4.71 -34.54
CA ARG A 144 -15.20 -4.38 -35.97
C ARG A 144 -16.45 -3.72 -36.58
N ARG A 145 -17.64 -4.18 -36.24
CA ARG A 145 -18.90 -3.55 -36.66
C ARG A 145 -19.09 -2.15 -36.06
N LEU A 146 -18.77 -1.99 -34.76
CA LEU A 146 -18.80 -0.69 -34.08
C LEU A 146 -17.78 0.29 -34.65
N ALA A 147 -16.54 -0.15 -34.87
CA ALA A 147 -15.51 0.67 -35.52
C ALA A 147 -15.93 1.11 -36.92
N GLY A 148 -16.55 0.22 -37.70
CA GLY A 148 -17.10 0.53 -39.02
C GLY A 148 -18.28 1.50 -38.99
N ARG A 149 -19.10 1.49 -37.92
CA ARG A 149 -20.30 2.36 -37.77
C ARG A 149 -19.98 3.73 -37.17
N LEU A 150 -19.13 3.79 -36.16
CA LEU A 150 -18.84 4.98 -35.34
C LEU A 150 -17.50 5.63 -35.67
N GLY A 151 -16.64 4.92 -36.38
CA GLY A 151 -15.27 5.32 -36.67
C GLY A 151 -14.30 5.05 -35.51
N GLU A 152 -13.10 4.63 -35.85
CA GLU A 152 -12.02 4.30 -34.93
C GLU A 152 -11.70 5.42 -33.89
N PRO A 153 -11.70 6.73 -34.26
CA PRO A 153 -11.45 7.80 -33.30
C PRO A 153 -12.45 7.86 -32.14
N VAL A 154 -13.72 7.48 -32.39
CA VAL A 154 -14.76 7.49 -31.37
C VAL A 154 -14.54 6.37 -30.35
N ILE A 155 -14.15 5.19 -30.82
CA ILE A 155 -13.85 4.06 -29.94
C ILE A 155 -12.60 4.35 -29.10
N ARG A 156 -11.56 4.93 -29.71
CA ARG A 156 -10.36 5.38 -29.00
C ARG A 156 -10.70 6.38 -27.88
N ALA A 157 -11.53 7.37 -28.18
CA ALA A 157 -11.97 8.34 -27.18
C ALA A 157 -12.78 7.68 -26.05
N ALA A 158 -13.62 6.69 -26.36
CA ALA A 158 -14.40 5.95 -25.36
C ALA A 158 -13.51 5.11 -24.43
N VAL A 159 -12.50 4.41 -24.97
CA VAL A 159 -11.53 3.66 -24.19
C VAL A 159 -10.69 4.58 -23.30
N ALA A 160 -10.19 5.69 -23.85
CA ALA A 160 -9.45 6.68 -23.07
C ALA A 160 -10.30 7.27 -21.94
N GLN A 161 -11.61 7.47 -22.18
CA GLN A 161 -12.54 7.93 -21.15
C GLN A 161 -12.78 6.87 -20.07
N ALA A 162 -12.95 5.59 -20.43
CA ALA A 162 -13.11 4.50 -19.46
C ALA A 162 -11.87 4.36 -18.57
N VAL A 163 -10.67 4.41 -19.17
CA VAL A 163 -9.40 4.42 -18.43
C VAL A 163 -9.29 5.62 -17.48
N ARG A 164 -9.75 6.79 -17.92
CA ARG A 164 -9.76 7.99 -17.06
C ARG A 164 -10.71 7.84 -15.88
N ILE A 165 -11.92 7.34 -16.10
CA ILE A 165 -12.91 7.10 -15.04
C ILE A 165 -12.35 6.14 -13.99
N MET A 166 -11.70 5.06 -14.42
CA MET A 166 -11.05 4.13 -13.49
C MET A 166 -9.91 4.78 -12.72
N GLY A 167 -9.07 5.57 -13.36
CA GLY A 167 -8.01 6.33 -12.68
C GLY A 167 -8.58 7.29 -11.63
N GLU A 168 -9.64 8.02 -11.97
CA GLU A 168 -10.33 8.97 -11.09
C GLU A 168 -11.07 8.29 -9.91
N GLN A 169 -11.37 6.99 -9.99
CA GLN A 169 -11.93 6.24 -8.87
C GLN A 169 -10.95 6.12 -7.70
N PHE A 170 -9.65 5.97 -7.99
CA PHE A 170 -8.62 5.75 -6.96
C PHE A 170 -7.94 7.03 -6.50
N VAL A 171 -8.18 8.17 -7.16
CA VAL A 171 -7.65 9.49 -6.82
C VAL A 171 -8.78 10.40 -6.38
N LEU A 172 -8.69 10.93 -5.17
CA LEU A 172 -9.74 11.80 -4.64
C LEU A 172 -9.78 13.15 -5.37
N GLY A 173 -8.65 13.62 -5.89
CA GLY A 173 -8.57 14.84 -6.68
C GLY A 173 -7.19 15.04 -7.30
N ARG A 174 -7.12 15.83 -8.39
CA ARG A 174 -5.85 16.17 -9.04
C ARG A 174 -5.01 17.17 -8.24
N THR A 175 -5.68 17.98 -7.44
CA THR A 175 -5.07 18.96 -6.53
C THR A 175 -5.65 18.79 -5.14
N ILE A 176 -4.91 19.22 -4.12
CA ILE A 176 -5.39 19.16 -2.73
C ILE A 176 -6.70 19.94 -2.54
N SER A 177 -6.89 21.06 -3.22
CA SER A 177 -8.11 21.86 -3.16
C SER A 177 -9.31 21.11 -3.75
N SER A 178 -9.16 20.42 -4.89
CA SER A 178 -10.22 19.60 -5.47
C SER A 178 -10.54 18.38 -4.61
N ALA A 179 -9.52 17.74 -4.03
CA ALA A 179 -9.68 16.62 -3.11
C ALA A 179 -10.42 17.04 -1.81
N LEU A 180 -10.09 18.18 -1.23
CA LEU A 180 -10.81 18.74 -0.07
C LEU A 180 -12.27 19.06 -0.38
N LYS A 181 -12.56 19.63 -1.55
CA LYS A 181 -13.93 19.91 -1.98
C LYS A 181 -14.73 18.62 -2.06
N ARG A 182 -14.16 17.58 -2.67
CA ARG A 182 -14.79 16.26 -2.81
C ARG A 182 -14.95 15.57 -1.45
N ALA A 183 -13.92 15.57 -0.60
CA ALA A 183 -13.99 15.01 0.76
C ALA A 183 -15.15 15.62 1.57
N ARG A 184 -15.35 16.94 1.48
CA ARG A 184 -16.46 17.64 2.13
C ARG A 184 -17.82 17.23 1.57
N SER A 185 -17.96 17.12 0.23
CA SER A 185 -19.23 16.74 -0.40
C SER A 185 -19.63 15.29 -0.09
N GLU A 186 -18.64 14.41 0.11
CA GLU A 186 -18.85 12.99 0.42
C GLU A 186 -18.81 12.70 1.93
N GLY A 187 -18.53 13.72 2.77
CA GLY A 187 -18.51 13.58 4.24
C GLY A 187 -17.32 12.78 4.78
N PHE A 188 -16.21 12.69 4.05
CA PHE A 188 -15.04 11.92 4.46
C PHE A 188 -14.05 12.74 5.28
N ILE A 189 -13.51 12.12 6.34
CA ILE A 189 -12.25 12.52 6.95
C ILE A 189 -11.14 11.79 6.19
N CYS A 190 -10.11 12.52 5.75
CA CYS A 190 -9.06 11.97 4.90
C CYS A 190 -7.67 12.08 5.53
N SER A 191 -6.82 11.10 5.23
CA SER A 191 -5.36 11.24 5.23
C SER A 191 -4.93 11.38 3.79
N PHE A 192 -4.54 12.58 3.37
CA PHE A 192 -4.15 12.85 1.99
C PHE A 192 -2.74 12.35 1.72
N ASP A 193 -2.57 11.59 0.65
CA ASP A 193 -1.29 11.15 0.11
C ASP A 193 -1.04 11.95 -1.18
N MET A 194 -0.08 12.87 -1.11
CA MET A 194 0.37 13.55 -2.32
C MET A 194 1.14 12.54 -3.16
N LEU A 195 0.58 12.16 -4.30
CA LEU A 195 1.23 11.23 -5.21
C LEU A 195 2.62 11.75 -5.59
N GLY A 196 3.56 10.82 -5.69
CA GLY A 196 4.98 11.07 -5.89
C GLY A 196 5.78 10.37 -4.81
N GLU A 197 6.64 9.45 -5.23
CA GLU A 197 7.52 8.67 -4.36
C GLU A 197 8.80 8.35 -5.10
N GLY A 198 9.86 8.02 -4.35
CA GLY A 198 11.14 7.65 -4.95
C GLY A 198 11.75 8.81 -5.75
N ALA A 199 12.00 9.96 -5.12
CA ALA A 199 12.75 11.05 -5.73
C ALA A 199 14.04 10.51 -6.36
N ARG A 200 14.31 10.88 -7.61
CA ARG A 200 15.50 10.43 -8.36
C ARG A 200 16.62 11.45 -8.26
N THR A 201 16.26 12.72 -8.12
CA THR A 201 17.18 13.86 -8.03
C THR A 201 16.89 14.72 -6.81
N ALA A 202 17.77 15.66 -6.50
CA ALA A 202 17.55 16.65 -5.44
C ALA A 202 16.41 17.61 -5.79
N GLU A 203 16.22 17.89 -7.07
CA GLU A 203 15.15 18.72 -7.62
C GLU A 203 13.78 18.03 -7.43
N ASP A 204 13.68 16.70 -7.68
CA ASP A 204 12.48 15.93 -7.40
C ASP A 204 12.13 16.02 -5.91
N ALA A 205 13.13 15.82 -5.05
CA ALA A 205 12.92 15.87 -3.61
C ALA A 205 12.46 17.25 -3.12
N ALA A 206 12.97 18.33 -3.71
CA ALA A 206 12.54 19.69 -3.42
C ALA A 206 11.10 19.95 -3.92
N ARG A 207 10.75 19.46 -5.11
CA ARG A 207 9.41 19.57 -5.69
C ARG A 207 8.37 18.83 -4.82
N TYR A 208 8.66 17.60 -4.41
CA TYR A 208 7.77 16.84 -3.54
C TYR A 208 7.64 17.46 -2.14
N GLU A 209 8.74 17.96 -1.56
CA GLU A 209 8.67 18.72 -0.31
C GLU A 209 7.73 19.92 -0.43
N GLY A 210 7.83 20.69 -1.53
CA GLY A 210 6.92 21.82 -1.82
C GLY A 210 5.47 21.36 -1.90
N ALA A 211 5.18 20.28 -2.62
CA ALA A 211 3.84 19.72 -2.74
C ALA A 211 3.25 19.29 -1.38
N TYR A 212 4.06 18.66 -0.51
CA TYR A 212 3.64 18.32 0.85
C TYR A 212 3.40 19.56 1.71
N ALA A 213 4.27 20.58 1.61
CA ALA A 213 4.10 21.83 2.36
C ALA A 213 2.81 22.55 1.97
N ASP A 214 2.54 22.70 0.67
CA ASP A 214 1.32 23.29 0.13
C ASP A 214 0.06 22.51 0.55
N ALA A 215 0.14 21.18 0.55
CA ALA A 215 -0.93 20.33 1.01
C ALA A 215 -1.22 20.55 2.51
N LEU A 216 -0.19 20.54 3.36
CA LEU A 216 -0.32 20.78 4.80
C LEU A 216 -0.92 22.16 5.11
N GLU A 217 -0.46 23.21 4.42
CA GLU A 217 -1.02 24.57 4.57
C GLU A 217 -2.48 24.65 4.14
N THR A 218 -2.82 23.99 3.02
CA THR A 218 -4.18 24.03 2.47
C THR A 218 -5.15 23.22 3.33
N VAL A 219 -4.74 22.02 3.77
CA VAL A 219 -5.51 21.18 4.69
C VAL A 219 -5.66 21.88 6.05
N GLY A 220 -4.58 22.49 6.53
CA GLY A 220 -4.57 23.23 7.80
C GLY A 220 -5.58 24.36 7.85
N ARG A 221 -5.59 25.22 6.84
CA ARG A 221 -6.60 26.28 6.70
C ARG A 221 -8.03 25.74 6.63
N ALA A 222 -8.20 24.54 6.06
CA ALA A 222 -9.50 23.91 5.88
C ALA A 222 -10.00 23.16 7.13
N SER A 223 -9.13 22.81 8.07
CA SER A 223 -9.42 21.96 9.23
C SER A 223 -10.15 22.68 10.37
N ASN A 224 -10.15 24.02 10.39
CA ASN A 224 -10.85 24.84 11.40
C ASN A 224 -10.57 24.42 12.86
N GLY A 225 -9.36 23.95 13.18
CA GLY A 225 -9.00 23.52 14.53
C GLY A 225 -9.66 22.21 15.00
N ALA A 226 -10.09 21.35 14.10
CA ALA A 226 -10.73 20.07 14.45
C ALA A 226 -9.78 19.09 15.18
N GLY A 227 -8.47 19.32 15.12
CA GLY A 227 -7.45 18.46 15.71
C GLY A 227 -7.15 17.21 14.90
N PRO A 228 -6.12 16.44 15.29
CA PRO A 228 -5.59 15.35 14.48
C PRO A 228 -6.51 14.12 14.39
N GLU A 229 -7.40 13.92 15.37
CA GLU A 229 -8.32 12.78 15.39
C GLU A 229 -9.60 13.03 14.58
N ALA A 230 -10.14 14.23 14.63
CA ALA A 230 -11.41 14.57 13.98
C ALA A 230 -11.24 15.35 12.66
N GLY A 231 -10.04 15.90 12.42
CA GLY A 231 -9.70 16.63 11.21
C GLY A 231 -9.01 15.76 10.14
N HIS A 232 -8.81 16.36 8.97
CA HIS A 232 -7.99 15.77 7.92
C HIS A 232 -6.52 15.71 8.35
N GLY A 233 -5.76 14.80 7.71
CA GLY A 233 -4.32 14.67 7.88
C GLY A 233 -3.60 14.51 6.54
N VAL A 234 -2.27 14.44 6.61
CA VAL A 234 -1.40 14.21 5.45
C VAL A 234 -0.44 13.07 5.76
N SER A 235 -0.27 12.18 4.79
CA SER A 235 0.73 11.12 4.82
C SER A 235 1.92 11.49 3.96
N VAL A 236 3.13 11.26 4.46
CA VAL A 236 4.39 11.56 3.76
C VAL A 236 5.21 10.30 3.51
N LYS A 237 5.72 10.15 2.29
CA LYS A 237 6.71 9.12 1.95
C LYS A 237 8.12 9.70 2.04
N LEU A 238 8.96 9.06 2.84
CA LEU A 238 10.33 9.53 3.04
C LEU A 238 11.18 9.43 1.78
N SER A 239 10.89 8.46 0.91
CA SER A 239 11.54 8.33 -0.40
C SER A 239 11.26 9.50 -1.36
N ALA A 240 10.18 10.23 -1.13
CA ALA A 240 9.90 11.46 -1.89
C ALA A 240 10.80 12.62 -1.45
N LEU A 241 11.34 12.59 -0.22
CA LEU A 241 12.15 13.68 0.35
C LEU A 241 13.65 13.51 0.15
N SER A 242 14.12 12.35 -0.35
CA SER A 242 15.54 12.10 -0.61
C SER A 242 15.73 11.04 -1.69
N PRO A 243 16.59 11.29 -2.69
CA PRO A 243 16.91 10.30 -3.74
C PRO A 243 17.75 9.13 -3.20
N ARG A 244 18.32 9.23 -2.00
CA ARG A 244 19.18 8.22 -1.38
C ARG A 244 18.70 7.86 0.01
N TYR A 245 17.39 7.59 0.15
CA TYR A 245 16.79 7.11 1.38
C TYR A 245 17.09 5.62 1.61
N GLU A 246 18.30 5.36 2.10
CA GLU A 246 18.89 4.03 2.28
C GLU A 246 19.66 3.94 3.62
N ALA A 247 19.59 2.79 4.30
CA ALA A 247 20.26 2.58 5.57
C ALA A 247 21.80 2.73 5.48
N VAL A 248 22.41 2.37 4.34
CA VAL A 248 23.85 2.57 4.08
C VAL A 248 24.26 4.03 3.98
N LYS A 249 23.31 4.95 3.83
CA LYS A 249 23.50 6.39 3.75
C LYS A 249 22.92 7.14 4.94
N GLU A 250 22.75 6.46 6.09
CA GLU A 250 22.12 6.99 7.31
C GLU A 250 22.58 8.41 7.65
N THR A 251 23.89 8.66 7.69
CA THR A 251 24.44 10.00 7.98
C THR A 251 23.96 11.06 7.00
N LYS A 252 23.94 10.73 5.70
CA LYS A 252 23.45 11.64 4.65
C LYS A 252 21.94 11.87 4.76
N VAL A 253 21.20 10.82 5.09
CA VAL A 253 19.74 10.91 5.32
C VAL A 253 19.43 11.87 6.46
N PHE A 254 20.16 11.77 7.59
CA PHE A 254 19.99 12.71 8.71
C PHE A 254 20.40 14.15 8.33
N ALA A 255 21.40 14.32 7.49
CA ALA A 255 21.83 15.66 7.07
C ALA A 255 20.87 16.33 6.06
N GLU A 256 20.27 15.59 5.14
CA GLU A 256 19.52 16.13 4.02
C GLU A 256 18.00 15.93 4.13
N LEU A 257 17.54 14.72 4.50
CA LEU A 257 16.12 14.40 4.58
C LEU A 257 15.50 14.90 5.89
N TYR A 258 16.17 14.69 7.01
CA TYR A 258 15.61 15.05 8.32
C TYR A 258 15.19 16.52 8.43
N PRO A 259 15.98 17.53 7.98
CA PRO A 259 15.54 18.92 8.01
C PRO A 259 14.25 19.18 7.20
N ARG A 260 14.07 18.50 6.08
CA ARG A 260 12.84 18.58 5.27
C ARG A 260 11.65 18.00 6.02
N LEU A 261 11.83 16.81 6.59
CA LEU A 261 10.80 16.14 7.39
C LEU A 261 10.38 16.98 8.62
N LYS A 262 11.36 17.58 9.32
CA LYS A 262 11.11 18.48 10.45
C LYS A 262 10.29 19.71 10.04
N ARG A 263 10.62 20.36 8.91
CA ARG A 263 9.85 21.50 8.41
C ARG A 263 8.39 21.12 8.14
N LEU A 264 8.14 19.97 7.50
CA LEU A 264 6.78 19.49 7.25
C LEU A 264 6.04 19.18 8.57
N ALA A 265 6.69 18.55 9.53
CA ALA A 265 6.12 18.29 10.86
C ALA A 265 5.77 19.58 11.62
N LEU A 266 6.57 20.63 11.52
CA LEU A 266 6.30 21.94 12.11
C LEU A 266 5.09 22.62 11.46
N ILE A 267 4.91 22.48 10.13
CA ILE A 267 3.69 22.97 9.46
C ILE A 267 2.47 22.20 9.97
N ALA A 268 2.54 20.87 10.03
CA ALA A 268 1.45 20.04 10.53
C ALA A 268 1.08 20.38 11.98
N ARG A 269 2.07 20.56 12.86
CA ARG A 269 1.87 20.99 14.24
C ARG A 269 1.18 22.36 14.35
N ARG A 270 1.62 23.35 13.57
CA ARG A 270 1.03 24.70 13.59
C ARG A 270 -0.47 24.68 13.30
N HIS A 271 -0.92 23.75 12.48
CA HIS A 271 -2.32 23.55 12.12
C HIS A 271 -3.02 22.45 12.90
N ASP A 272 -2.36 21.83 13.88
CA ASP A 272 -2.84 20.70 14.67
C ASP A 272 -3.41 19.56 13.81
N LEU A 273 -2.66 19.15 12.77
CA LEU A 273 -3.05 18.07 11.85
C LEU A 273 -2.48 16.73 12.28
N ASN A 274 -3.11 15.64 11.82
CA ASN A 274 -2.45 14.34 11.77
C ASN A 274 -1.41 14.35 10.63
N PHE A 275 -0.17 14.00 10.97
CA PHE A 275 0.96 13.86 10.06
C PHE A 275 1.54 12.47 10.20
N THR A 276 1.37 11.63 9.18
CA THR A 276 1.75 10.22 9.24
C THR A 276 2.93 9.96 8.30
N ILE A 277 4.00 9.38 8.83
CA ILE A 277 5.09 8.82 8.04
C ILE A 277 4.61 7.49 7.49
N ASP A 278 4.47 7.37 6.17
CA ASP A 278 4.08 6.12 5.51
C ASP A 278 5.21 5.08 5.60
N ALA A 279 4.83 3.81 5.73
CA ALA A 279 5.76 2.70 5.67
C ALA A 279 6.06 2.33 4.21
N GLU A 280 7.32 2.10 3.93
CA GLU A 280 7.82 1.70 2.62
C GLU A 280 8.45 0.29 2.71
N GLU A 281 9.50 -0.02 1.95
CA GLU A 281 10.11 -1.35 1.96
C GLU A 281 10.73 -1.70 3.33
N ALA A 282 10.82 -3.00 3.62
CA ALA A 282 11.25 -3.51 4.92
C ALA A 282 12.66 -3.06 5.34
N ASP A 283 13.57 -2.85 4.39
CA ASP A 283 14.93 -2.36 4.64
C ASP A 283 15.00 -0.88 5.06
N ARG A 284 13.90 -0.14 4.95
CA ARG A 284 13.80 1.27 5.37
C ARG A 284 13.19 1.44 6.76
N LEU A 285 12.63 0.38 7.36
CA LEU A 285 11.88 0.48 8.61
C LEU A 285 12.71 1.07 9.76
N VAL A 286 13.88 0.52 10.05
CA VAL A 286 14.72 0.99 11.18
C VAL A 286 15.16 2.44 10.97
N LEU A 287 15.50 2.81 9.75
CA LEU A 287 15.85 4.20 9.44
C LEU A 287 14.66 5.15 9.64
N SER A 288 13.43 4.75 9.27
CA SER A 288 12.23 5.55 9.52
C SER A 288 11.93 5.72 11.00
N LEU A 289 12.15 4.67 11.81
CA LEU A 289 11.97 4.72 13.27
C LEU A 289 13.00 5.65 13.95
N LYS A 290 14.24 5.65 13.49
CA LYS A 290 15.27 6.59 13.95
C LYS A 290 14.90 8.05 13.64
N LEU A 291 14.37 8.30 12.45
CA LEU A 291 13.89 9.64 12.05
C LEU A 291 12.67 10.07 12.89
N LEU A 292 11.73 9.16 13.14
CA LEU A 292 10.59 9.41 14.03
C LEU A 292 11.06 9.73 15.45
N GLU A 293 11.97 8.92 16.03
CA GLU A 293 12.51 9.20 17.36
C GLU A 293 13.14 10.57 17.44
N ARG A 294 13.89 10.97 16.40
CA ARG A 294 14.47 12.31 16.34
C ARG A 294 13.41 13.39 16.38
N LEU A 295 12.30 13.24 15.64
CA LEU A 295 11.15 14.15 15.71
C LEU A 295 10.50 14.16 17.10
N CYS A 296 10.32 13.00 17.73
CA CYS A 296 9.75 12.90 19.07
C CYS A 296 10.55 13.67 20.13
N ARG A 297 11.83 13.91 19.89
CA ARG A 297 12.73 14.64 20.80
C ARG A 297 12.87 16.13 20.48
N GLU A 298 12.17 16.65 19.47
CA GLU A 298 12.17 18.07 19.14
C GLU A 298 11.21 18.83 20.07
N GLU A 299 11.72 19.74 20.87
CA GLU A 299 10.94 20.57 21.78
C GLU A 299 9.87 21.39 21.04
N GLU A 300 10.18 21.83 19.81
CA GLU A 300 9.26 22.56 18.95
C GLU A 300 7.99 21.77 18.61
N LEU A 301 7.96 20.46 18.83
CA LEU A 301 6.79 19.59 18.60
C LEU A 301 6.06 19.22 19.91
N ASP A 302 6.45 19.80 21.07
CA ASP A 302 5.83 19.48 22.35
C ASP A 302 4.33 19.81 22.40
N GLY A 303 3.58 18.94 23.07
CA GLY A 303 2.12 19.08 23.21
C GLY A 303 1.31 18.68 21.98
N TRP A 304 1.94 18.48 20.82
CA TRP A 304 1.25 18.04 19.62
C TRP A 304 1.06 16.51 19.60
N THR A 305 -0.18 16.07 19.35
CA THR A 305 -0.57 14.65 19.36
C THR A 305 -0.82 14.07 17.96
N GLY A 306 -0.55 14.83 16.90
CA GLY A 306 -0.82 14.45 15.52
C GLY A 306 0.32 13.69 14.80
N LEU A 307 1.50 13.57 15.44
CA LEU A 307 2.63 12.83 14.86
C LEU A 307 2.38 11.33 14.86
N GLY A 308 2.66 10.68 13.76
CA GLY A 308 2.46 9.24 13.65
C GLY A 308 3.23 8.57 12.52
N LEU A 309 3.08 7.27 12.42
CA LEU A 309 3.64 6.46 11.34
C LEU A 309 2.74 5.27 11.02
N ALA A 310 2.99 4.65 9.86
CA ALA A 310 2.38 3.37 9.48
C ALA A 310 3.28 2.19 9.87
N VAL A 311 2.67 1.10 10.35
CA VAL A 311 3.33 -0.18 10.67
C VAL A 311 2.69 -1.28 9.83
N GLN A 312 3.52 -2.12 9.21
CA GLN A 312 3.09 -3.15 8.27
C GLN A 312 3.10 -4.53 8.92
N ALA A 313 1.93 -5.12 9.13
CA ALA A 313 1.75 -6.40 9.82
C ALA A 313 2.33 -7.61 9.05
N TYR A 314 2.56 -7.50 7.73
CA TYR A 314 3.19 -8.57 6.95
C TYR A 314 4.68 -8.75 7.29
N GLN A 315 5.33 -7.76 7.93
CA GLN A 315 6.69 -7.90 8.43
C GLN A 315 6.72 -8.76 9.70
N LYS A 316 7.63 -9.72 9.75
CA LYS A 316 7.79 -10.65 10.88
C LYS A 316 8.03 -9.94 12.23
N ARG A 317 8.55 -8.72 12.20
CA ARG A 317 8.87 -7.88 13.37
C ARG A 317 7.78 -6.88 13.78
N ALA A 318 6.61 -6.88 13.11
CA ALA A 318 5.58 -5.87 13.36
C ALA A 318 5.10 -5.77 14.82
N PRO A 319 4.83 -6.87 15.57
CA PRO A 319 4.45 -6.76 16.98
C PRO A 319 5.55 -6.13 17.85
N ALA A 320 6.83 -6.46 17.58
CA ALA A 320 7.97 -5.86 18.29
C ALA A 320 8.11 -4.36 18.01
N VAL A 321 7.77 -3.92 16.79
CA VAL A 321 7.72 -2.48 16.44
C VAL A 321 6.67 -1.76 17.26
N ILE A 322 5.46 -2.32 17.45
CA ILE A 322 4.42 -1.71 18.30
C ILE A 322 4.93 -1.53 19.73
N SER A 323 5.55 -2.57 20.30
CA SER A 323 6.12 -2.49 21.67
C SER A 323 7.23 -1.43 21.78
N ALA A 324 8.08 -1.32 20.76
CA ALA A 324 9.14 -0.31 20.72
C ALA A 324 8.58 1.12 20.57
N LEU A 325 7.49 1.30 19.83
CA LEU A 325 6.79 2.59 19.71
C LEU A 325 6.12 3.00 21.02
N ASP A 326 5.55 2.06 21.77
CA ASP A 326 5.02 2.34 23.11
C ASP A 326 6.14 2.78 24.07
N ALA A 327 7.29 2.11 24.03
CA ALA A 327 8.46 2.51 24.80
C ALA A 327 8.99 3.91 24.37
N LEU A 328 8.99 4.21 23.07
CA LEU A 328 9.37 5.55 22.58
C LEU A 328 8.40 6.61 23.09
N ALA A 329 7.11 6.38 22.98
CA ALA A 329 6.08 7.30 23.43
C ALA A 329 6.21 7.58 24.95
N ALA A 330 6.44 6.54 25.74
CA ALA A 330 6.69 6.64 27.18
C ALA A 330 7.98 7.43 27.50
N ALA A 331 9.08 7.15 26.80
CA ALA A 331 10.37 7.77 27.02
C ALA A 331 10.44 9.26 26.61
N THR A 332 9.57 9.68 25.69
CA THR A 332 9.52 11.05 25.16
C THR A 332 8.32 11.85 25.64
N GLY A 333 7.41 11.25 26.43
CA GLY A 333 6.16 11.88 26.85
C GLY A 333 5.22 12.20 25.69
N ARG A 334 5.40 11.56 24.53
CA ARG A 334 4.59 11.80 23.33
C ARG A 334 3.39 10.87 23.28
N ARG A 335 2.35 11.32 22.61
CA ARG A 335 1.28 10.47 22.10
C ARG A 335 1.48 10.32 20.61
N LEU A 336 1.52 9.08 20.09
CA LEU A 336 1.76 8.80 18.69
C LEU A 336 0.52 8.20 18.03
N MET A 337 0.23 8.62 16.80
CA MET A 337 -0.81 8.03 15.97
C MET A 337 -0.22 6.90 15.14
N VAL A 338 -0.64 5.65 15.38
CA VAL A 338 -0.07 4.48 14.73
C VAL A 338 -1.07 3.85 13.78
N ARG A 339 -0.77 3.93 12.48
CA ARG A 339 -1.55 3.28 11.42
C ARG A 339 -1.07 1.84 11.23
N LEU A 340 -1.86 0.87 11.65
CA LEU A 340 -1.59 -0.54 11.38
C LEU A 340 -2.20 -0.91 10.02
N VAL A 341 -1.35 -1.38 9.11
CA VAL A 341 -1.71 -1.86 7.77
C VAL A 341 -1.22 -3.30 7.56
N LYS A 342 -1.69 -4.01 6.55
CA LYS A 342 -1.15 -5.34 6.21
C LYS A 342 0.21 -5.24 5.54
N GLY A 343 0.35 -4.45 4.51
CA GLY A 343 1.56 -4.19 3.74
C GLY A 343 1.29 -4.16 2.25
N ALA A 344 2.01 -3.33 1.50
CA ALA A 344 1.72 -3.03 0.10
C ALA A 344 2.84 -3.44 -0.88
N TYR A 345 3.92 -4.07 -0.40
CA TYR A 345 5.12 -4.35 -1.20
C TYR A 345 5.47 -5.84 -1.23
N TRP A 346 4.51 -6.74 -0.95
CA TRP A 346 4.78 -8.16 -0.72
C TRP A 346 5.57 -8.81 -1.85
N ASP A 347 5.14 -8.64 -3.11
CA ASP A 347 5.82 -9.22 -4.27
C ASP A 347 7.25 -8.70 -4.41
N THR A 348 7.45 -7.40 -4.19
CA THR A 348 8.75 -6.75 -4.22
C THR A 348 9.67 -7.29 -3.12
N GLU A 349 9.17 -7.46 -1.89
CA GLU A 349 9.93 -7.98 -0.76
C GLU A 349 10.37 -9.43 -0.98
N ILE A 350 9.46 -10.27 -1.46
CA ILE A 350 9.78 -11.67 -1.82
C ILE A 350 10.87 -11.69 -2.90
N LYS A 351 10.66 -10.95 -4.01
CA LYS A 351 11.59 -10.98 -5.14
C LYS A 351 12.96 -10.39 -4.80
N ARG A 352 12.99 -9.28 -4.06
CA ARG A 352 14.25 -8.65 -3.62
C ARG A 352 15.06 -9.58 -2.71
N ALA A 353 14.41 -10.26 -1.76
CA ALA A 353 15.08 -11.23 -0.89
C ALA A 353 15.69 -12.38 -1.70
N GLN A 354 14.96 -12.90 -2.71
CA GLN A 354 15.47 -13.93 -3.62
C GLN A 354 16.69 -13.46 -4.42
N VAL A 355 16.60 -12.27 -5.05
CA VAL A 355 17.68 -11.70 -5.86
C VAL A 355 18.91 -11.38 -5.02
N ALA A 356 18.70 -10.87 -3.80
CA ALA A 356 19.77 -10.54 -2.89
C ALA A 356 20.37 -11.76 -2.16
N GLY A 357 19.79 -12.96 -2.32
CA GLY A 357 20.27 -14.18 -1.64
C GLY A 357 20.22 -14.06 -0.13
N LEU A 358 19.17 -13.46 0.44
CA LEU A 358 19.01 -13.31 1.88
C LEU A 358 18.74 -14.65 2.54
N ALA A 359 18.96 -14.76 3.85
CA ALA A 359 18.75 -15.99 4.60
C ALA A 359 17.25 -16.41 4.65
N ASP A 360 16.35 -15.45 4.73
CA ASP A 360 14.90 -15.65 4.74
C ASP A 360 14.19 -14.36 4.27
N TYR A 361 12.89 -14.41 4.10
CA TYR A 361 12.07 -13.25 3.74
C TYR A 361 11.83 -12.33 4.94
N PRO A 362 11.81 -11.00 4.75
CA PRO A 362 11.46 -10.06 5.83
C PRO A 362 9.96 -10.06 6.14
N VAL A 363 9.15 -10.65 5.28
CA VAL A 363 7.69 -10.70 5.34
C VAL A 363 7.19 -12.14 5.39
N PHE A 364 5.97 -12.32 5.89
CA PHE A 364 5.32 -13.63 5.86
C PHE A 364 5.03 -14.07 4.43
N THR A 365 5.17 -15.35 4.17
CA THR A 365 4.93 -15.94 2.86
C THR A 365 3.46 -16.30 2.63
N THR A 366 2.64 -16.32 3.68
CA THR A 366 1.21 -16.64 3.61
C THR A 366 0.34 -15.50 4.12
N LYS A 367 -0.85 -15.36 3.55
CA LYS A 367 -1.82 -14.35 3.93
C LYS A 367 -2.39 -14.55 5.35
N PRO A 368 -2.76 -15.79 5.77
CA PRO A 368 -3.19 -16.05 7.14
C PRO A 368 -2.16 -15.65 8.20
N ALA A 369 -0.86 -15.83 7.91
CA ALA A 369 0.22 -15.40 8.80
C ALA A 369 0.23 -13.87 8.99
N THR A 370 0.08 -13.11 7.91
CA THR A 370 -0.07 -11.65 7.96
C THR A 370 -1.32 -11.24 8.75
N ASP A 371 -2.43 -11.92 8.53
CA ASP A 371 -3.70 -11.62 9.23
C ASP A 371 -3.59 -11.89 10.73
N LEU A 372 -2.94 -13.00 11.13
CA LEU A 372 -2.67 -13.30 12.54
C LEU A 372 -1.73 -12.25 13.17
N SER A 373 -0.64 -11.92 12.49
CA SER A 373 0.30 -10.87 12.93
C SER A 373 -0.42 -9.52 13.12
N TYR A 374 -1.34 -9.18 12.21
CA TYR A 374 -2.17 -7.98 12.33
C TYR A 374 -3.01 -8.00 13.61
N LEU A 375 -3.66 -9.11 13.94
CA LEU A 375 -4.49 -9.22 15.15
C LEU A 375 -3.66 -9.12 16.43
N VAL A 376 -2.47 -9.74 16.46
CA VAL A 376 -1.54 -9.65 17.60
C VAL A 376 -1.04 -8.20 17.77
N ALA A 377 -0.61 -7.57 16.68
CA ALA A 377 -0.18 -6.17 16.69
C ALA A 377 -1.32 -5.21 17.04
N ALA A 378 -2.54 -5.47 16.55
CA ALA A 378 -3.72 -4.67 16.88
C ALA A 378 -4.04 -4.72 18.37
N ARG A 379 -3.97 -5.90 18.99
CA ARG A 379 -4.16 -6.04 20.43
C ARG A 379 -3.12 -5.24 21.20
N ALA A 380 -1.85 -5.40 20.88
CA ALA A 380 -0.76 -4.65 21.52
C ALA A 380 -0.95 -3.14 21.38
N LEU A 381 -1.37 -2.67 20.20
CA LEU A 381 -1.64 -1.26 19.94
C LEU A 381 -2.82 -0.72 20.77
N ILE A 382 -3.89 -1.50 20.92
CA ILE A 382 -5.04 -1.13 21.76
C ILE A 382 -4.63 -1.12 23.25
N GLU A 383 -3.80 -2.05 23.70
CA GLU A 383 -3.30 -2.12 25.08
C GLU A 383 -2.32 -0.98 25.42
N ALA A 384 -1.63 -0.44 24.42
CA ALA A 384 -0.74 0.72 24.57
C ALA A 384 -1.46 2.07 24.69
N ALA A 385 -2.80 2.12 24.54
CA ALA A 385 -3.57 3.34 24.77
C ALA A 385 -3.43 3.83 26.22
N PRO A 386 -3.40 5.13 26.50
CA PRO A 386 -3.56 6.26 25.54
C PRO A 386 -2.28 6.73 24.85
N ARG A 387 -1.10 6.17 25.14
CA ARG A 387 0.18 6.61 24.54
C ARG A 387 0.21 6.41 23.03
N LEU A 388 -0.36 5.31 22.55
CA LEU A 388 -0.55 5.08 21.13
C LEU A 388 -2.04 5.20 20.77
N TYR A 389 -2.34 6.00 19.74
CA TYR A 389 -3.67 6.08 19.15
C TYR A 389 -3.73 5.16 17.93
N GLY A 390 -4.52 4.10 18.04
CA GLY A 390 -4.63 3.07 17.00
C GLY A 390 -5.49 3.50 15.82
N GLN A 391 -4.91 3.44 14.62
CA GLN A 391 -5.56 3.65 13.33
C GLN A 391 -5.48 2.34 12.54
N PHE A 392 -6.61 1.67 12.34
CA PHE A 392 -6.66 0.30 11.81
C PHE A 392 -7.13 0.29 10.36
N ALA A 393 -6.20 0.11 9.42
CA ALA A 393 -6.47 0.07 8.00
C ALA A 393 -6.70 -1.38 7.53
N THR A 394 -7.93 -1.68 7.10
CA THR A 394 -8.29 -3.00 6.60
C THR A 394 -9.52 -2.96 5.70
N HIS A 395 -9.60 -3.90 4.75
CA HIS A 395 -10.82 -4.19 3.98
C HIS A 395 -11.36 -5.60 4.29
N ASN A 396 -10.81 -6.27 5.31
CA ASN A 396 -11.18 -7.63 5.71
C ASN A 396 -12.22 -7.58 6.83
N ALA A 397 -13.40 -8.20 6.62
CA ALA A 397 -14.51 -8.19 7.57
C ALA A 397 -14.14 -8.83 8.93
N HIS A 398 -13.40 -9.95 8.91
CA HIS A 398 -12.94 -10.60 10.15
C HIS A 398 -12.01 -9.69 10.94
N THR A 399 -11.04 -9.07 10.27
CA THR A 399 -10.10 -8.13 10.90
C THR A 399 -10.83 -6.91 11.47
N LEU A 400 -11.80 -6.34 10.74
CA LEU A 400 -12.61 -5.21 11.20
C LEU A 400 -13.41 -5.56 12.46
N ALA A 401 -14.13 -6.70 12.44
CA ALA A 401 -14.89 -7.18 13.59
C ALA A 401 -14.00 -7.45 14.81
N ALA A 402 -12.83 -8.09 14.60
CA ALA A 402 -11.89 -8.40 15.67
C ALA A 402 -11.33 -7.13 16.35
N VAL A 403 -10.86 -6.16 15.57
CA VAL A 403 -10.36 -4.87 16.11
C VAL A 403 -11.44 -4.14 16.89
N ARG A 404 -12.62 -4.03 16.30
CA ARG A 404 -13.78 -3.41 16.96
C ARG A 404 -14.10 -4.08 18.28
N ARG A 405 -14.12 -5.42 18.32
CA ARG A 405 -14.37 -6.20 19.53
C ARG A 405 -13.32 -5.97 20.59
N MET A 406 -12.04 -6.06 20.23
CA MET A 406 -10.92 -5.81 21.15
C MET A 406 -10.97 -4.41 21.76
N ALA A 407 -11.27 -3.39 20.94
CA ALA A 407 -11.38 -2.01 21.39
C ALA A 407 -12.55 -1.81 22.37
N ARG A 408 -13.73 -2.36 22.06
CA ARG A 408 -14.90 -2.31 22.94
C ARG A 408 -14.66 -2.98 24.29
N THR A 409 -14.10 -4.19 24.28
CA THR A 409 -13.81 -4.93 25.51
C THR A 409 -12.90 -4.14 26.45
N ARG A 410 -12.05 -3.26 25.91
CA ARG A 410 -11.12 -2.45 26.70
C ARG A 410 -11.56 -1.00 26.90
N GLY A 411 -12.70 -0.60 26.35
CA GLY A 411 -13.17 0.79 26.40
C GLY A 411 -12.22 1.80 25.71
N VAL A 412 -11.47 1.34 24.71
CA VAL A 412 -10.52 2.17 23.98
C VAL A 412 -11.14 2.70 22.68
N MET A 413 -11.02 4.01 22.47
CA MET A 413 -11.40 4.63 21.21
C MET A 413 -10.33 4.37 20.15
N VAL A 414 -10.75 3.91 18.96
CA VAL A 414 -9.88 3.62 17.82
C VAL A 414 -10.43 4.26 16.55
N GLU A 415 -9.58 4.42 15.56
CA GLU A 415 -9.95 4.87 14.23
C GLU A 415 -9.83 3.73 13.23
N HIS A 416 -10.84 3.54 12.40
CA HIS A 416 -10.78 2.63 11.26
C HIS A 416 -10.38 3.41 10.01
N GLN A 417 -9.65 2.74 9.10
CA GLN A 417 -9.22 3.36 7.85
C GLN A 417 -9.53 2.47 6.66
N ARG A 418 -9.86 3.10 5.53
CA ARG A 418 -9.99 2.45 4.23
C ARG A 418 -9.23 3.22 3.16
N LEU A 419 -8.92 2.56 2.07
CA LEU A 419 -8.46 3.25 0.87
C LEU A 419 -9.63 3.93 0.16
N HIS A 420 -9.41 5.11 -0.40
CA HIS A 420 -10.39 5.73 -1.29
C HIS A 420 -10.64 4.84 -2.51
N GLY A 421 -11.89 4.67 -2.90
CA GLY A 421 -12.30 3.77 -3.98
C GLY A 421 -12.34 2.28 -3.62
N MET A 422 -12.08 1.91 -2.35
CA MET A 422 -12.09 0.51 -1.89
C MET A 422 -12.83 0.35 -0.57
N GLY A 423 -13.47 -0.84 -0.40
CA GLY A 423 -14.07 -1.25 0.87
C GLY A 423 -15.34 -0.50 1.26
N GLU A 424 -15.92 0.32 0.41
CA GLU A 424 -17.09 1.15 0.71
C GLU A 424 -18.26 0.33 1.22
N ALA A 425 -18.64 -0.73 0.49
CA ALA A 425 -19.74 -1.61 0.88
C ALA A 425 -19.54 -2.27 2.26
N LEU A 426 -18.29 -2.60 2.62
CA LEU A 426 -17.97 -3.15 3.94
C LEU A 426 -18.20 -2.12 5.05
N TYR A 427 -17.72 -0.89 4.85
CA TYR A 427 -17.85 0.17 5.85
C TYR A 427 -19.26 0.75 5.93
N GLU A 428 -20.01 0.80 4.83
CA GLU A 428 -21.46 1.10 4.85
C GLU A 428 -22.21 0.06 5.69
N ALA A 429 -21.97 -1.23 5.44
CA ALA A 429 -22.56 -2.29 6.25
C ALA A 429 -22.17 -2.19 7.73
N ALA A 430 -20.92 -1.80 8.02
CA ALA A 430 -20.47 -1.61 9.38
C ALA A 430 -21.15 -0.43 10.08
N GLN A 431 -21.38 0.68 9.38
CA GLN A 431 -22.11 1.83 9.90
C GLN A 431 -23.62 1.54 10.12
N GLU A 432 -24.21 0.68 9.28
CA GLU A 432 -25.61 0.24 9.46
C GLU A 432 -25.78 -0.75 10.63
N LEU A 433 -24.81 -1.65 10.83
CA LEU A 433 -24.92 -2.75 11.78
C LEU A 433 -24.42 -2.42 13.19
N PHE A 434 -23.55 -1.44 13.31
CA PHE A 434 -22.85 -1.14 14.54
C PHE A 434 -23.01 0.33 14.96
N GLU A 435 -22.57 0.63 16.18
CA GLU A 435 -22.45 2.00 16.66
C GLU A 435 -21.52 2.83 15.75
N PRO A 436 -21.74 4.15 15.65
CA PRO A 436 -20.89 5.02 14.87
C PRO A 436 -19.40 4.82 15.19
N MET A 437 -18.60 4.66 14.14
CA MET A 437 -17.15 4.48 14.26
C MET A 437 -16.41 5.64 13.59
N ARG A 438 -15.24 5.99 14.11
CA ARG A 438 -14.35 6.92 13.41
C ARG A 438 -13.78 6.25 12.18
N LEU A 439 -14.04 6.82 11.03
CA LEU A 439 -13.59 6.31 9.73
C LEU A 439 -12.82 7.40 8.98
N ARG A 440 -11.60 7.09 8.56
CA ARG A 440 -10.76 7.95 7.73
C ARG A 440 -10.46 7.27 6.40
N ALA A 441 -10.57 8.01 5.30
CA ALA A 441 -10.14 7.52 3.99
C ALA A 441 -8.68 7.91 3.73
N TYR A 442 -7.85 6.94 3.35
CA TYR A 442 -6.54 7.22 2.77
C TYR A 442 -6.78 7.64 1.32
N ALA A 443 -6.43 8.88 0.99
CA ALA A 443 -6.89 9.55 -0.20
C ALA A 443 -5.72 10.07 -1.06
N PRO A 444 -5.37 9.39 -2.16
CA PRO A 444 -4.37 9.88 -3.09
C PRO A 444 -4.81 11.15 -3.79
N VAL A 445 -3.84 12.08 -3.95
CA VAL A 445 -4.02 13.38 -4.60
C VAL A 445 -2.89 13.60 -5.58
N GLY A 446 -3.19 13.86 -6.84
CA GLY A 446 -2.17 14.13 -7.85
C GLY A 446 -2.62 13.89 -9.28
N GLY A 447 -1.71 14.16 -10.22
CA GLY A 447 -1.91 13.94 -11.65
C GLY A 447 -1.70 12.50 -12.08
N HIS A 448 -1.97 12.24 -13.36
CA HIS A 448 -1.82 10.89 -13.94
C HIS A 448 -0.36 10.42 -13.96
N GLU A 449 0.59 11.31 -14.05
CA GLU A 449 2.03 11.01 -14.17
C GLU A 449 2.58 10.31 -12.90
N ASP A 450 2.10 10.71 -11.72
CA ASP A 450 2.52 10.17 -10.43
C ASP A 450 1.62 9.02 -9.92
N LEU A 451 0.54 8.73 -10.64
CA LEU A 451 -0.48 7.77 -10.22
C LEU A 451 -0.05 6.31 -10.42
N LEU A 452 0.80 6.06 -11.41
CA LEU A 452 1.13 4.71 -11.86
C LEU A 452 1.70 3.78 -10.75
N PRO A 453 2.70 4.17 -9.95
CA PRO A 453 3.22 3.32 -8.87
C PRO A 453 2.15 2.96 -7.84
N TYR A 454 1.25 3.88 -7.54
CA TYR A 454 0.12 3.66 -6.64
C TYR A 454 -0.86 2.62 -7.22
N LEU A 455 -1.25 2.76 -8.49
CA LEU A 455 -2.17 1.85 -9.17
C LEU A 455 -1.60 0.44 -9.29
N VAL A 456 -0.34 0.30 -9.67
CA VAL A 456 0.32 -1.01 -9.78
C VAL A 456 0.29 -1.78 -8.45
N ARG A 457 0.57 -1.12 -7.32
CA ARG A 457 0.45 -1.76 -6.00
C ARG A 457 -0.99 -2.20 -5.69
N ARG A 458 -1.99 -1.37 -6.06
CA ARG A 458 -3.41 -1.75 -5.90
C ARG A 458 -3.78 -2.93 -6.79
N LEU A 459 -3.25 -2.98 -8.01
CA LEU A 459 -3.42 -4.10 -8.93
C LEU A 459 -2.88 -5.40 -8.35
N LEU A 460 -1.65 -5.39 -7.88
CA LEU A 460 -1.00 -6.56 -7.29
C LEU A 460 -1.73 -7.02 -6.01
N GLU A 461 -2.17 -6.08 -5.18
CA GLU A 461 -2.94 -6.38 -3.97
C GLU A 461 -4.31 -7.02 -4.27
N ASN A 462 -5.00 -6.56 -5.31
CA ASN A 462 -6.35 -7.00 -5.65
C ASN A 462 -6.40 -8.06 -6.75
N GLY A 463 -5.38 -8.11 -7.62
CA GLY A 463 -5.29 -9.06 -8.74
C GLY A 463 -4.94 -10.49 -8.32
N ALA A 464 -4.40 -10.68 -7.11
CA ALA A 464 -4.21 -12.03 -6.58
C ALA A 464 -5.58 -12.69 -6.35
N ASN A 465 -5.79 -13.91 -6.85
CA ASN A 465 -7.02 -14.71 -6.67
C ASN A 465 -7.42 -14.94 -5.21
N THR A 466 -6.62 -14.48 -4.26
CA THR A 466 -6.81 -14.54 -2.81
C THR A 466 -7.21 -13.19 -2.21
N SER A 467 -7.51 -12.16 -3.01
CA SER A 467 -7.92 -10.86 -2.47
C SER A 467 -9.25 -11.00 -1.72
N PHE A 468 -9.27 -10.55 -0.46
CA PHE A 468 -10.48 -10.53 0.36
C PHE A 468 -11.57 -9.67 -0.29
N VAL A 469 -11.22 -8.55 -0.92
CA VAL A 469 -12.18 -7.63 -1.56
C VAL A 469 -12.96 -8.31 -2.67
N HIS A 470 -12.29 -9.17 -3.46
CA HIS A 470 -12.96 -9.98 -4.48
C HIS A 470 -13.89 -11.03 -3.85
N ALA A 471 -13.39 -11.82 -2.91
CA ALA A 471 -14.19 -12.87 -2.23
C ALA A 471 -15.38 -12.28 -1.44
N LEU A 472 -15.23 -11.06 -0.89
CA LEU A 472 -16.27 -10.36 -0.15
C LEU A 472 -17.55 -10.18 -0.98
N LEU A 473 -17.41 -9.75 -2.25
CA LEU A 473 -18.53 -9.42 -3.13
C LEU A 473 -18.94 -10.57 -4.05
N ASP A 474 -18.17 -11.65 -4.13
CA ASP A 474 -18.47 -12.82 -4.95
C ASP A 474 -19.48 -13.73 -4.24
N ASP A 475 -20.73 -13.75 -4.74
CA ASP A 475 -21.80 -14.58 -4.19
C ASP A 475 -21.56 -16.10 -4.34
N ARG A 476 -20.61 -16.51 -5.20
CA ARG A 476 -20.20 -17.91 -5.35
C ARG A 476 -19.31 -18.40 -4.21
N VAL A 477 -18.67 -17.48 -3.48
CA VAL A 477 -17.88 -17.80 -2.30
C VAL A 477 -18.79 -17.77 -1.08
N SER A 478 -18.82 -18.85 -0.29
CA SER A 478 -19.64 -18.88 0.93
C SER A 478 -19.17 -17.84 1.95
N VAL A 479 -20.09 -17.31 2.75
CA VAL A 479 -19.78 -16.30 3.77
C VAL A 479 -18.75 -16.84 4.77
N GLU A 480 -18.90 -18.11 5.16
CA GLU A 480 -18.01 -18.81 6.08
C GLU A 480 -16.58 -18.93 5.55
N ALA A 481 -16.43 -19.12 4.23
CA ALA A 481 -15.12 -19.17 3.56
C ALA A 481 -14.42 -17.79 3.55
N VAL A 482 -15.20 -16.71 3.54
CA VAL A 482 -14.67 -15.34 3.55
C VAL A 482 -14.18 -14.93 4.95
N VAL A 483 -14.79 -15.44 6.02
CA VAL A 483 -14.55 -14.98 7.41
C VAL A 483 -13.76 -15.97 8.27
N GLN A 484 -12.87 -16.74 7.66
CA GLN A 484 -12.06 -17.72 8.39
C GLN A 484 -11.16 -17.07 9.45
N ASP A 485 -11.04 -17.72 10.62
CA ASP A 485 -10.12 -17.29 11.68
C ASP A 485 -8.66 -17.51 11.28
N PRO A 486 -7.84 -16.46 11.18
CA PRO A 486 -6.44 -16.60 10.77
C PRO A 486 -5.61 -17.43 11.75
N ALA A 487 -5.93 -17.44 13.06
CA ALA A 487 -5.22 -18.26 14.01
C ALA A 487 -5.46 -19.76 13.77
N ALA A 488 -6.71 -20.15 13.42
CA ALA A 488 -7.03 -21.52 13.07
C ALA A 488 -6.33 -21.95 11.75
N LEU A 489 -6.29 -21.07 10.76
CA LEU A 489 -5.60 -21.34 9.49
C LEU A 489 -4.10 -21.54 9.67
N VAL A 490 -3.45 -20.67 10.46
CA VAL A 490 -2.01 -20.80 10.76
C VAL A 490 -1.73 -22.03 11.59
N ALA A 491 -2.57 -22.37 12.57
CA ALA A 491 -2.41 -23.58 13.39
C ALA A 491 -2.53 -24.86 12.54
N ALA A 492 -3.38 -24.86 11.51
CA ALA A 492 -3.52 -25.97 10.57
C ALA A 492 -2.31 -26.13 9.63
N ALA A 493 -1.61 -25.04 9.31
CA ALA A 493 -0.43 -25.02 8.44
C ALA A 493 0.64 -24.05 9.00
N PRO A 494 1.37 -24.43 10.09
CA PRO A 494 2.25 -23.55 10.83
C PRO A 494 3.64 -23.39 10.17
N GLY A 495 3.70 -23.02 8.90
CA GLY A 495 4.95 -22.90 8.15
C GLY A 495 4.88 -21.92 6.99
N PRO A 496 5.99 -21.73 6.30
CA PRO A 496 6.04 -20.91 5.10
C PRO A 496 5.21 -21.53 3.97
N HIS A 497 4.89 -20.73 2.97
CA HIS A 497 4.12 -21.17 1.81
C HIS A 497 4.87 -22.27 1.04
N PRO A 498 4.26 -23.47 0.81
CA PRO A 498 4.98 -24.64 0.28
C PRO A 498 5.51 -24.46 -1.15
N LYS A 499 4.99 -23.48 -1.90
CA LYS A 499 5.43 -23.17 -3.28
C LYS A 499 6.42 -22.00 -3.34
N ILE A 500 6.80 -21.44 -2.19
CA ILE A 500 7.77 -20.32 -2.12
C ILE A 500 8.96 -20.84 -1.30
N PRO A 501 9.98 -21.40 -1.96
CA PRO A 501 11.18 -21.86 -1.26
C PRO A 501 11.91 -20.70 -0.61
N ALA A 502 12.64 -20.95 0.46
CA ALA A 502 13.51 -19.92 1.05
C ALA A 502 14.53 -19.41 0.02
N PRO A 503 15.02 -18.16 0.10
CA PRO A 503 15.95 -17.63 -0.89
C PRO A 503 17.20 -18.49 -1.13
N PRO A 504 17.80 -19.18 -0.13
CA PRO A 504 18.91 -20.11 -0.35
C PRO A 504 18.51 -21.35 -1.20
N ASP A 505 17.25 -21.77 -1.14
CA ASP A 505 16.74 -23.03 -1.69
C ASP A 505 16.04 -22.87 -3.05
N LEU A 506 16.22 -21.73 -3.73
CA LEU A 506 15.56 -21.41 -5.00
C LEU A 506 15.85 -22.43 -6.12
N TYR A 507 17.01 -23.04 -6.09
CA TYR A 507 17.47 -23.99 -7.09
C TYR A 507 17.53 -25.37 -6.43
N GLY A 508 16.65 -26.28 -6.80
CA GLY A 508 16.54 -27.57 -6.14
C GLY A 508 17.81 -28.44 -6.13
N ASP A 509 18.71 -28.22 -7.07
CA ASP A 509 19.98 -28.97 -7.26
C ASP A 509 21.21 -28.27 -6.68
N ARG A 510 21.09 -27.00 -6.28
CA ARG A 510 22.19 -26.23 -5.71
C ARG A 510 21.68 -25.12 -4.77
N VAL A 511 22.52 -24.71 -3.83
CA VAL A 511 22.25 -23.57 -2.96
C VAL A 511 22.44 -22.27 -3.74
N ASN A 512 21.53 -21.33 -3.56
CA ASN A 512 21.68 -19.97 -4.09
C ASN A 512 22.87 -19.25 -3.43
N SER A 513 23.46 -18.30 -4.15
CA SER A 513 24.52 -17.46 -3.58
C SER A 513 23.98 -16.66 -2.39
N LEU A 514 24.69 -16.74 -1.26
CA LEU A 514 24.35 -15.97 -0.08
C LEU A 514 24.78 -14.51 -0.26
N GLY A 515 23.86 -13.61 -0.04
CA GLY A 515 24.11 -12.18 0.00
C GLY A 515 24.19 -11.65 1.41
N VAL A 516 24.58 -10.39 1.53
CA VAL A 516 24.63 -9.68 2.81
C VAL A 516 23.58 -8.57 2.79
N ASP A 517 22.71 -8.55 3.79
CA ASP A 517 21.71 -7.49 3.93
C ASP A 517 22.37 -6.22 4.50
N LEU A 518 22.72 -5.30 3.62
CA LEU A 518 23.33 -4.03 4.00
C LEU A 518 22.36 -3.05 4.69
N SER A 519 21.07 -3.35 4.78
CA SER A 519 20.16 -2.58 5.61
C SER A 519 20.41 -2.83 7.11
N ILE A 520 20.95 -4.01 7.47
CA ILE A 520 21.26 -4.40 8.83
C ILE A 520 22.59 -3.76 9.27
N ARG A 521 22.55 -2.96 10.34
CA ARG A 521 23.75 -2.25 10.82
C ARG A 521 24.87 -3.18 11.25
N ALA A 522 24.56 -4.27 11.96
CA ALA A 522 25.53 -5.26 12.39
C ALA A 522 26.31 -5.86 11.20
N GLU A 523 25.63 -6.16 10.10
CA GLU A 523 26.27 -6.67 8.88
C GLU A 523 27.18 -5.63 8.22
N ARG A 524 26.76 -4.36 8.17
CA ARG A 524 27.61 -3.27 7.68
C ARG A 524 28.90 -3.13 8.51
N LEU A 525 28.77 -3.19 9.83
CA LEU A 525 29.93 -3.08 10.75
C LEU A 525 30.88 -4.29 10.61
N ARG A 526 30.32 -5.50 10.48
CA ARG A 526 31.07 -6.73 10.23
C ARG A 526 31.90 -6.64 8.95
N LEU A 527 31.26 -6.22 7.83
CA LEU A 527 31.95 -6.04 6.56
C LEU A 527 33.02 -4.94 6.60
N ALA A 528 32.70 -3.81 7.23
CA ALA A 528 33.68 -2.73 7.39
C ALA A 528 34.91 -3.14 8.23
N ALA A 529 34.68 -3.94 9.27
CA ALA A 529 35.77 -4.50 10.05
C ALA A 529 36.62 -5.47 9.21
N ALA A 530 35.99 -6.39 8.50
CA ALA A 530 36.69 -7.33 7.61
C ALA A 530 37.50 -6.59 6.52
N ALA A 531 36.93 -5.56 5.90
CA ALA A 531 37.64 -4.78 4.88
C ALA A 531 38.88 -4.08 5.40
N ARG A 532 38.92 -3.66 6.68
CA ARG A 532 40.07 -3.03 7.30
C ARG A 532 41.23 -4.02 7.59
N THR A 533 40.93 -5.31 7.70
CA THR A 533 41.93 -6.37 7.95
C THR A 533 42.51 -6.95 6.66
N LEU A 534 41.95 -6.60 5.50
CA LEU A 534 42.51 -7.01 4.22
C LEU A 534 43.88 -6.35 4.03
N PRO A 535 44.91 -7.13 3.66
CA PRO A 535 46.20 -6.55 3.33
C PRO A 535 46.03 -5.60 2.15
N ALA A 536 46.69 -4.46 2.19
CA ALA A 536 46.78 -3.59 1.02
C ALA A 536 47.26 -4.42 -0.18
N PRO A 537 46.64 -4.33 -1.35
CA PRO A 537 47.12 -5.05 -2.51
C PRO A 537 48.62 -4.72 -2.67
N ALA A 538 49.45 -5.75 -2.68
CA ALA A 538 50.87 -5.58 -2.92
C ALA A 538 51.00 -4.88 -4.28
N GLY A 539 51.40 -3.63 -4.26
CA GLY A 539 51.63 -2.83 -5.45
C GLY A 539 52.89 -3.36 -6.17
N ALA A 540 52.72 -4.49 -6.82
CA ALA A 540 53.77 -5.10 -7.61
C ALA A 540 53.34 -5.08 -9.06
N GLY A 541 53.75 -4.07 -9.76
CA GLY A 541 53.64 -4.00 -11.21
C GLY A 541 53.61 -2.55 -11.69
N GLN A 542 54.23 -2.30 -12.80
CA GLN A 542 54.01 -1.07 -13.53
C GLN A 542 52.49 -0.96 -13.83
N GLY A 543 51.81 0.01 -13.19
CA GLY A 543 50.40 0.25 -13.40
C GLY A 543 50.11 0.42 -14.86
N ARG A 544 49.11 -0.29 -15.41
CA ARG A 544 48.58 0.05 -16.70
C ARG A 544 47.74 1.33 -16.55
N PRO A 545 47.96 2.33 -17.38
CA PRO A 545 47.10 3.51 -17.36
C PRO A 545 45.66 3.10 -17.62
N ILE A 546 44.78 3.48 -16.72
CA ILE A 546 43.32 3.32 -16.92
C ILE A 546 42.87 4.51 -17.75
N VAL A 547 42.35 4.24 -18.93
CA VAL A 547 41.85 5.27 -19.85
C VAL A 547 40.35 5.35 -19.73
N SER A 548 39.82 6.53 -19.47
CA SER A 548 38.39 6.80 -19.46
C SER A 548 37.77 6.47 -20.82
N PRO A 549 36.73 5.64 -20.90
CA PRO A 549 36.04 5.34 -22.17
C PRO A 549 35.21 6.51 -22.70
N VAL A 550 35.02 7.57 -21.90
CA VAL A 550 34.18 8.73 -22.24
C VAL A 550 34.96 9.77 -23.02
N ASP A 551 36.16 10.08 -22.58
CA ASP A 551 36.99 11.19 -23.12
C ASP A 551 38.42 10.82 -23.41
N GLY A 552 38.84 9.57 -23.17
CA GLY A 552 40.20 9.13 -23.39
C GLY A 552 41.22 9.63 -22.36
N ALA A 553 40.80 10.32 -21.32
CA ALA A 553 41.70 10.78 -20.26
C ALA A 553 42.32 9.61 -19.48
N VAL A 554 43.61 9.73 -19.16
CA VAL A 554 44.28 8.77 -18.26
C VAL A 554 43.89 9.12 -16.83
N LEU A 555 43.28 8.14 -16.11
CA LEU A 555 42.80 8.25 -14.72
C LEU A 555 43.89 7.87 -13.72
#